data_fce4e70f19744433856ba52390c74268
#
_entry.id   fce4e70f19744433856ba52390c74268
#
_cell.length_a   1.000
_cell.length_b   1.000
_cell.length_c   1.000
_cell.angle_alpha   90.00
_cell.angle_beta   90.00
_cell.angle_gamma   90.00
#
_symmetry.space_group_name_H-M   'P 1'
#
loop_
_entity.id
_entity.type
_entity.pdbx_description
1 polymer ?
#
loop_
_entity_poly.entity_id
_entity_poly.type
_entity_poly.pdbx_seq_one_letter_code
_entity_poly.pdbx_strand_id
1 'polypeptide(L)'
;MKKVCVGGTFDRLHRGHKVLIEKAFEIAGKEGKVIIGLSAGALAEKKKNCLDFNERKKNLENFLKARGFSNYEIYPIHDKYGSTLVEDFDVIVVSEETFDVAVEINRIRKERGLAEMEIVKIPMIKAEDGRPISSSRIKKGEIDEEGRLTR
;
A
#
# COMPACT_ATOMS: atom_id res chain seq x y z
N MET A 1 -0.60 -9.91 19.44
CA MET A 1 -0.22 -8.70 18.65
C MET A 1 -0.15 -9.07 17.17
N LYS A 2 -0.91 -8.39 16.33
CA LYS A 2 -0.88 -8.67 14.91
C LYS A 2 0.13 -7.77 14.20
N LYS A 3 0.91 -8.37 13.31
CA LYS A 3 1.85 -7.67 12.44
C LYS A 3 1.25 -7.68 11.04
N VAL A 4 0.85 -6.51 10.57
CA VAL A 4 0.15 -6.33 9.29
C VAL A 4 1.05 -5.61 8.32
N CYS A 5 1.18 -6.11 7.10
CA CYS A 5 1.96 -5.43 6.07
C CYS A 5 1.08 -4.91 4.94
N VAL A 6 1.52 -3.81 4.37
CA VAL A 6 0.91 -3.19 3.21
C VAL A 6 2.03 -2.53 2.42
N GLY A 7 1.96 -2.61 1.11
CA GLY A 7 3.00 -2.05 0.27
C GLY A 7 2.46 -1.32 -0.93
N GLY A 8 3.25 -0.43 -1.47
CA GLY A 8 2.89 0.30 -2.68
C GLY A 8 3.85 1.42 -3.00
N THR A 9 3.62 2.08 -4.10
CA THR A 9 4.39 3.24 -4.51
C THR A 9 3.87 4.52 -3.83
N PHE A 10 2.55 4.59 -3.61
CA PHE A 10 1.89 5.75 -2.99
C PHE A 10 2.34 7.07 -3.60
N ASP A 11 2.44 7.09 -4.92
CA ASP A 11 2.97 8.23 -5.67
C ASP A 11 2.12 9.49 -5.49
N ARG A 12 0.83 9.34 -5.76
CA ARG A 12 -0.16 10.39 -5.46
C ARG A 12 -1.13 9.78 -4.45
N LEU A 13 -0.95 10.13 -3.18
CA LEU A 13 -1.75 9.56 -2.12
C LEU A 13 -3.21 9.93 -2.32
N HIS A 14 -4.00 8.97 -2.76
CA HIS A 14 -5.40 9.17 -3.11
C HIS A 14 -6.32 8.35 -2.20
N ARG A 15 -7.61 8.52 -2.37
CA ARG A 15 -8.61 7.85 -1.52
C ARG A 15 -8.44 6.33 -1.48
N GLY A 16 -8.09 5.71 -2.60
CA GLY A 16 -7.82 4.27 -2.65
C GLY A 16 -6.68 3.85 -1.74
N HIS A 17 -5.58 4.61 -1.76
CA HIS A 17 -4.45 4.37 -0.86
C HIS A 17 -4.83 4.55 0.60
N LYS A 18 -5.61 5.58 0.90
CA LYS A 18 -6.04 5.88 2.28
C LYS A 18 -6.90 4.76 2.85
N VAL A 19 -7.83 4.24 2.06
CA VAL A 19 -8.68 3.11 2.47
C VAL A 19 -7.84 1.87 2.72
N LEU A 20 -6.86 1.61 1.86
CA LEU A 20 -5.94 0.47 2.00
C LEU A 20 -5.17 0.55 3.32
N ILE A 21 -4.58 1.70 3.59
CA ILE A 21 -3.79 1.94 4.80
C ILE A 21 -4.68 1.88 6.05
N GLU A 22 -5.84 2.52 6.01
CA GLU A 22 -6.78 2.51 7.14
C GLU A 22 -7.22 1.08 7.49
N LYS A 23 -7.42 0.23 6.49
CA LYS A 23 -7.77 -1.17 6.71
C LYS A 23 -6.65 -1.90 7.46
N ALA A 24 -5.40 -1.64 7.09
CA ALA A 24 -4.26 -2.24 7.78
C ALA A 24 -4.23 -1.86 9.27
N PHE A 25 -4.46 -0.59 9.58
CA PHE A 25 -4.50 -0.14 10.98
C PHE A 25 -5.72 -0.68 11.73
N GLU A 26 -6.85 -0.81 11.06
CA GLU A 26 -8.05 -1.42 11.65
C GLU A 26 -7.76 -2.86 12.08
N ILE A 27 -7.11 -3.64 11.22
CA ILE A 27 -6.78 -5.04 11.50
C ILE A 27 -5.73 -5.15 12.61
N ALA A 28 -4.70 -4.31 12.57
CA ALA A 28 -3.63 -4.33 13.56
C ALA A 28 -4.14 -3.92 14.95
N GLY A 29 -5.07 -2.99 15.00
CA GLY A 29 -5.54 -2.43 16.26
C GLY A 29 -4.45 -1.63 16.96
N LYS A 30 -4.72 -1.21 18.18
CA LYS A 30 -3.77 -0.40 18.97
C LYS A 30 -2.55 -1.20 19.41
N GLU A 31 -2.72 -2.50 19.62
CA GLU A 31 -1.65 -3.38 20.11
C GLU A 31 -0.81 -3.99 18.99
N GLY A 32 -1.30 -3.98 17.76
CA GLY A 32 -0.59 -4.50 16.62
C GLY A 32 0.34 -3.47 16.01
N LYS A 33 0.95 -3.85 14.90
CA LYS A 33 1.88 -2.99 14.18
C LYS A 33 1.65 -3.08 12.68
N VAL A 34 1.74 -1.95 12.00
CA VAL A 34 1.62 -1.88 10.54
C VAL A 34 3.00 -1.62 9.95
N ILE A 35 3.41 -2.48 9.04
CA ILE A 35 4.66 -2.33 8.31
C ILE A 35 4.31 -1.88 6.89
N ILE A 36 4.76 -0.69 6.52
CA ILE A 36 4.47 -0.11 5.22
C ILE A 36 5.71 -0.17 4.34
N GLY A 37 5.62 -0.95 3.26
CA GLY A 37 6.67 -1.02 2.26
C GLY A 37 6.45 0.06 1.21
N LEU A 38 7.41 0.97 1.07
CA LEU A 38 7.33 2.07 0.12
C LEU A 38 8.34 1.83 -1.02
N SER A 39 7.84 1.73 -2.24
CA SER A 39 8.68 1.45 -3.41
C SER A 39 9.82 2.45 -3.56
N ALA A 40 11.03 1.94 -3.82
CA ALA A 40 12.22 2.75 -3.93
C ALA A 40 13.08 2.28 -5.12
N GLY A 41 13.99 3.13 -5.59
CA GLY A 41 14.91 2.81 -6.66
C GLY A 41 14.22 2.36 -7.94
N ALA A 42 14.73 1.31 -8.56
CA ALA A 42 14.23 0.81 -9.84
C ALA A 42 12.75 0.43 -9.82
N LEU A 43 12.26 -0.06 -8.69
CA LEU A 43 10.84 -0.43 -8.55
C LEU A 43 9.93 0.78 -8.71
N ALA A 44 10.32 1.93 -8.14
CA ALA A 44 9.57 3.17 -8.25
C ALA A 44 9.80 3.85 -9.61
N GLU A 45 11.00 3.78 -10.14
CA GLU A 45 11.38 4.42 -11.42
C GLU A 45 10.64 3.87 -12.63
N LYS A 46 10.07 2.67 -12.51
CA LYS A 46 9.21 2.10 -13.55
C LYS A 46 7.95 2.93 -13.79
N LYS A 47 7.57 3.75 -12.82
CA LYS A 47 6.39 4.60 -12.89
C LYS A 47 6.78 5.97 -13.42
N LYS A 48 6.19 6.35 -14.55
CA LYS A 48 6.47 7.63 -15.19
C LYS A 48 5.98 8.80 -14.32
N ASN A 49 6.82 9.84 -14.20
CA ASN A 49 6.50 11.05 -13.42
C ASN A 49 6.20 10.77 -11.93
N CYS A 50 6.84 9.75 -11.38
CA CYS A 50 6.70 9.43 -9.98
C CYS A 50 7.46 10.44 -9.11
N LEU A 51 6.85 10.87 -8.01
CA LEU A 51 7.53 11.70 -7.01
C LEU A 51 8.68 10.91 -6.40
N ASP A 52 9.73 11.61 -5.95
CA ASP A 52 10.85 10.92 -5.33
C ASP A 52 10.45 10.24 -4.01
N PHE A 53 11.30 9.34 -3.53
CA PHE A 53 11.03 8.57 -2.33
C PHE A 53 10.78 9.46 -1.11
N ASN A 54 11.62 10.46 -0.90
CA ASN A 54 11.50 11.32 0.29
C ASN A 54 10.20 12.12 0.30
N GLU A 55 9.77 12.59 -0.85
CA GLU A 55 8.51 13.31 -1.00
C GLU A 55 7.31 12.40 -0.73
N ARG A 56 7.33 11.20 -1.29
CA ARG A 56 6.27 10.21 -1.08
C ARG A 56 6.20 9.79 0.38
N LYS A 57 7.35 9.56 1.01
CA LYS A 57 7.43 9.21 2.43
C LYS A 57 6.87 10.32 3.31
N LYS A 58 7.22 11.57 3.02
CA LYS A 58 6.74 12.72 3.77
C LYS A 58 5.22 12.86 3.66
N ASN A 59 4.68 12.71 2.46
CA ASN A 59 3.24 12.79 2.24
C ASN A 59 2.50 11.68 3.00
N LEU A 60 3.06 10.48 2.99
CA LEU A 60 2.51 9.35 3.72
C LEU A 60 2.54 9.60 5.22
N GLU A 61 3.68 10.05 5.76
CA GLU A 61 3.81 10.36 7.18
C GLU A 61 2.85 11.44 7.63
N ASN A 62 2.66 12.48 6.82
CA ASN A 62 1.71 13.55 7.12
C ASN A 62 0.28 13.01 7.23
N PHE A 63 -0.11 12.13 6.32
CA PHE A 63 -1.41 11.47 6.38
C PHE A 63 -1.56 10.65 7.66
N LEU A 64 -0.56 9.84 7.99
CA LEU A 64 -0.61 8.96 9.16
C LEU A 64 -0.72 9.78 10.45
N LYS A 65 0.06 10.84 10.56
CA LYS A 65 0.00 11.73 11.72
C LYS A 65 -1.34 12.43 11.84
N ALA A 66 -1.88 12.89 10.72
CA ALA A 66 -3.19 13.56 10.70
C ALA A 66 -4.32 12.64 11.17
N ARG A 67 -4.17 11.33 10.96
CA ARG A 67 -5.15 10.33 11.40
C ARG A 67 -4.86 9.80 12.81
N GLY A 68 -3.78 10.24 13.44
CA GLY A 68 -3.41 9.81 14.79
C GLY A 68 -2.79 8.42 14.86
N PHE A 69 -2.33 7.90 13.75
CA PHE A 69 -1.65 6.60 13.72
C PHE A 69 -0.20 6.75 14.18
N SER A 70 0.27 5.84 15.03
CA SER A 70 1.65 5.87 15.55
C SER A 70 2.33 4.50 15.54
N ASN A 71 1.57 3.42 15.46
CA ASN A 71 2.10 2.05 15.52
C ASN A 71 2.47 1.52 14.13
N TYR A 72 3.42 2.20 13.48
CA TYR A 72 3.85 1.82 12.16
C TYR A 72 5.35 1.99 11.96
N GLU A 73 5.86 1.35 10.90
CA GLU A 73 7.21 1.57 10.40
C GLU A 73 7.12 1.61 8.86
N ILE A 74 7.90 2.49 8.24
CA ILE A 74 7.97 2.63 6.80
C ILE A 74 9.35 2.18 6.34
N TYR A 75 9.39 1.21 5.44
CA TYR A 75 10.64 0.68 4.88
C TYR A 75 10.69 0.84 3.37
N PRO A 76 11.85 1.16 2.81
CA PRO A 76 12.00 1.15 1.36
C PRO A 76 11.98 -0.29 0.85
N ILE A 77 11.26 -0.53 -0.24
CA ILE A 77 11.26 -1.83 -0.91
C ILE A 77 11.80 -1.66 -2.33
N HIS A 78 12.71 -2.53 -2.70
CA HIS A 78 13.40 -2.47 -3.99
C HIS A 78 12.89 -3.52 -4.99
N ASP A 79 12.08 -4.46 -4.52
CA ASP A 79 11.40 -5.44 -5.35
C ASP A 79 9.97 -5.64 -4.85
N LYS A 80 9.14 -6.34 -5.64
CA LYS A 80 7.72 -6.52 -5.33
C LYS A 80 7.43 -7.33 -4.06
N TYR A 81 8.41 -8.03 -3.54
CA TYR A 81 8.21 -8.87 -2.35
C TYR A 81 8.58 -8.14 -1.05
N GLY A 82 9.50 -7.18 -1.13
CA GLY A 82 10.03 -6.54 0.08
C GLY A 82 10.60 -7.58 1.04
N SER A 83 10.24 -7.48 2.31
CA SER A 83 10.70 -8.43 3.34
C SER A 83 9.73 -9.59 3.57
N THR A 84 8.67 -9.72 2.77
CA THR A 84 7.62 -10.71 2.98
C THR A 84 8.08 -12.17 2.83
N LEU A 85 9.20 -12.40 2.20
CA LEU A 85 9.73 -13.75 2.03
C LEU A 85 10.65 -14.19 3.17
N VAL A 86 11.04 -13.28 4.06
CA VAL A 86 11.98 -13.57 5.15
C VAL A 86 11.46 -13.23 6.54
N GLU A 87 10.52 -12.29 6.64
CA GLU A 87 9.92 -11.91 7.92
C GLU A 87 8.53 -12.51 8.06
N ASP A 88 8.12 -12.73 9.31
CA ASP A 88 6.78 -13.22 9.61
C ASP A 88 5.81 -12.07 9.75
N PHE A 89 4.76 -12.11 8.95
CA PHE A 89 3.62 -11.20 9.05
C PHE A 89 2.36 -12.03 9.21
N ASP A 90 1.42 -11.53 9.98
CA ASP A 90 0.14 -12.23 10.19
C ASP A 90 -0.81 -11.97 9.02
N VAL A 91 -0.83 -10.74 8.53
CA VAL A 91 -1.79 -10.30 7.50
C VAL A 91 -1.09 -9.42 6.48
N ILE A 92 -1.47 -9.57 5.23
CA ILE A 92 -1.12 -8.61 4.16
C ILE A 92 -2.42 -8.01 3.62
N VAL A 93 -2.48 -6.67 3.57
CA VAL A 93 -3.62 -5.95 3.02
C VAL A 93 -3.29 -5.52 1.60
N VAL A 94 -4.16 -5.84 0.67
CA VAL A 94 -3.92 -5.61 -0.76
C VAL A 94 -5.13 -5.00 -1.45
N SER A 95 -4.87 -4.39 -2.60
CA SER A 95 -5.89 -3.95 -3.53
C SER A 95 -5.95 -4.94 -4.71
N GLU A 96 -6.82 -4.66 -5.70
CA GLU A 96 -6.87 -5.46 -6.92
C GLU A 96 -5.52 -5.55 -7.61
N GLU A 97 -4.75 -4.46 -7.64
CA GLU A 97 -3.45 -4.43 -8.32
C GLU A 97 -2.41 -5.34 -7.69
N THR A 98 -2.45 -5.51 -6.38
CA THR A 98 -1.42 -6.24 -5.65
C THR A 98 -1.87 -7.60 -5.13
N PHE A 99 -3.12 -7.97 -5.37
CA PHE A 99 -3.66 -9.25 -4.91
C PHE A 99 -2.85 -10.44 -5.44
N ASP A 100 -2.55 -10.45 -6.73
CA ASP A 100 -1.81 -11.56 -7.34
C ASP A 100 -0.40 -11.70 -6.78
N VAL A 101 0.23 -10.58 -6.43
CA VAL A 101 1.55 -10.59 -5.79
C VAL A 101 1.46 -11.24 -4.40
N ALA A 102 0.41 -10.94 -3.63
CA ALA A 102 0.20 -11.54 -2.32
C ALA A 102 0.01 -13.06 -2.42
N VAL A 103 -0.73 -13.53 -3.40
CA VAL A 103 -0.93 -14.97 -3.65
C VAL A 103 0.41 -15.62 -4.00
N GLU A 104 1.21 -14.98 -4.84
CA GLU A 104 2.54 -15.46 -5.22
C GLU A 104 3.47 -15.54 -4.00
N ILE A 105 3.44 -14.52 -3.15
CA ILE A 105 4.24 -14.48 -1.91
C ILE A 105 3.88 -15.68 -1.03
N ASN A 106 2.60 -15.94 -0.81
CA ASN A 106 2.17 -17.06 0.02
C ASN A 106 2.60 -18.41 -0.57
N ARG A 107 2.57 -18.55 -1.88
CA ARG A 107 3.03 -19.76 -2.54
C ARG A 107 4.52 -19.98 -2.27
N ILE A 108 5.33 -18.94 -2.39
CA ILE A 108 6.77 -19.03 -2.13
C ILE A 108 7.04 -19.27 -0.64
N ARG A 109 6.31 -18.62 0.26
CA ARG A 109 6.45 -18.84 1.69
C ARG A 109 6.17 -20.30 2.05
N LYS A 110 5.12 -20.86 1.50
CA LYS A 110 4.76 -22.26 1.74
C LYS A 110 5.85 -23.20 1.25
N GLU A 111 6.40 -22.96 0.06
CA GLU A 111 7.51 -23.75 -0.48
C GLU A 111 8.76 -23.71 0.40
N ARG A 112 8.96 -22.59 1.11
CA ARG A 112 10.09 -22.40 2.02
C ARG A 112 9.81 -22.88 3.45
N GLY A 113 8.64 -23.45 3.71
CA GLY A 113 8.27 -23.90 5.05
C GLY A 113 7.82 -22.77 5.97
N LEU A 114 7.54 -21.60 5.44
CA LEU A 114 7.03 -20.47 6.23
C LEU A 114 5.51 -20.47 6.24
N ALA A 115 4.93 -19.93 7.30
CA ALA A 115 3.47 -19.83 7.40
C ALA A 115 2.92 -18.84 6.35
N GLU A 116 1.76 -19.18 5.80
CA GLU A 116 1.09 -18.28 4.87
C GLU A 116 0.47 -17.10 5.64
N MET A 117 0.44 -15.93 5.02
CA MET A 117 -0.22 -14.76 5.58
C MET A 117 -1.70 -14.79 5.22
N GLU A 118 -2.55 -14.25 6.08
CA GLU A 118 -3.92 -13.97 5.72
C GLU A 118 -3.92 -12.82 4.72
N ILE A 119 -4.61 -13.00 3.59
CA ILE A 119 -4.70 -11.95 2.58
C ILE A 119 -6.05 -11.25 2.72
N VAL A 120 -6.01 -9.95 2.99
CA VAL A 120 -7.21 -9.12 3.07
C VAL A 120 -7.21 -8.19 1.87
N LYS A 121 -8.16 -8.40 0.97
CA LYS A 121 -8.29 -7.60 -0.24
C LYS A 121 -9.38 -6.57 -0.04
N ILE A 122 -9.05 -5.29 -0.23
CA ILE A 122 -10.05 -4.23 -0.16
C ILE A 122 -10.77 -4.13 -1.50
N PRO A 123 -12.03 -3.67 -1.50
CA PRO A 123 -12.73 -3.44 -2.76
C PRO A 123 -12.10 -2.29 -3.52
N MET A 124 -12.27 -2.29 -4.84
CA MET A 124 -11.80 -1.21 -5.69
C MET A 124 -12.52 0.08 -5.34
N ILE A 125 -11.76 1.14 -5.08
CA ILE A 125 -12.31 2.45 -4.78
C ILE A 125 -12.50 3.21 -6.09
N LYS A 126 -13.74 3.59 -6.35
CA LYS A 126 -14.13 4.23 -7.61
C LYS A 126 -14.13 5.74 -7.49
N ALA A 127 -13.77 6.39 -8.60
CA ALA A 127 -13.92 7.83 -8.76
C ALA A 127 -15.38 8.18 -9.01
N GLU A 128 -15.68 9.48 -9.07
CA GLU A 128 -17.02 10.00 -9.32
C GLU A 128 -17.67 9.44 -10.60
N ASP A 129 -16.85 9.13 -11.61
CA ASP A 129 -17.34 8.58 -12.89
C ASP A 129 -17.52 7.05 -12.88
N GLY A 130 -17.36 6.41 -11.74
CA GLY A 130 -17.52 4.96 -11.61
C GLY A 130 -16.30 4.13 -12.02
N ARG A 131 -15.25 4.77 -12.53
CA ARG A 131 -13.99 4.12 -12.86
C ARG A 131 -13.02 4.20 -11.69
N PRO A 132 -12.05 3.27 -11.59
CA PRO A 132 -11.12 3.26 -10.47
C PRO A 132 -10.34 4.57 -10.32
N ILE A 133 -10.06 4.95 -9.07
CA ILE A 133 -9.12 6.01 -8.76
C ILE A 133 -7.72 5.46 -8.98
N SER A 134 -6.86 6.22 -9.63
CA SER A 134 -5.47 5.84 -9.81
C SER A 134 -4.57 7.09 -9.87
N SER A 135 -3.31 6.89 -9.52
CA SER A 135 -2.32 7.96 -9.62
C SER A 135 -2.17 8.45 -11.06
N SER A 136 -2.27 7.54 -12.04
CA SER A 136 -2.19 7.90 -13.45
C SER A 136 -3.28 8.88 -13.86
N ARG A 137 -4.50 8.66 -13.40
CA ARG A 137 -5.63 9.54 -13.72
C ARG A 137 -5.48 10.91 -13.06
N ILE A 138 -4.94 10.93 -11.84
CA ILE A 138 -4.67 12.18 -11.13
C ILE A 138 -3.60 12.99 -11.89
N LYS A 139 -2.52 12.32 -12.31
CA LYS A 139 -1.45 12.96 -13.09
C LYS A 139 -1.93 13.51 -14.42
N LYS A 140 -2.90 12.85 -15.06
CA LYS A 140 -3.50 13.30 -16.31
C LYS A 140 -4.51 14.42 -16.12
N GLY A 141 -4.85 14.75 -14.87
CA GLY A 141 -5.83 15.78 -14.59
C GLY A 141 -7.29 15.36 -14.79
N GLU A 142 -7.57 14.05 -14.87
CA GLU A 142 -8.94 13.55 -15.03
C GLU A 142 -9.74 13.62 -13.74
N ILE A 143 -9.07 13.35 -12.62
CA ILE A 143 -9.69 13.33 -11.30
C ILE A 143 -8.73 13.97 -10.29
N ASP A 144 -9.27 14.35 -9.13
CA ASP A 144 -8.47 14.78 -7.99
C ASP A 144 -8.17 13.57 -7.08
N GLU A 145 -7.49 13.80 -5.97
CA GLU A 145 -7.08 12.75 -5.03
C GLU A 145 -8.27 12.09 -4.32
N GLU A 146 -9.42 12.75 -4.27
CA GLU A 146 -10.64 12.19 -3.72
C GLU A 146 -11.50 11.51 -4.79
N GLY A 147 -11.04 11.48 -6.03
CA GLY A 147 -11.74 10.83 -7.13
C GLY A 147 -12.81 11.71 -7.77
N ARG A 148 -12.81 13.01 -7.49
CA ARG A 148 -13.74 13.95 -8.13
C ARG A 148 -13.24 14.30 -9.51
N LEU A 149 -14.17 14.37 -10.47
CA LEU A 149 -13.81 14.77 -11.81
C LEU A 149 -13.32 16.22 -11.83
N THR A 150 -12.19 16.44 -12.49
CA THR A 150 -11.65 17.79 -12.70
C THR A 150 -12.21 18.35 -14.00
N ARG A 151 -12.32 19.67 -14.06
CA ARG A 151 -12.84 20.34 -15.25
C ARG A 151 -11.79 21.26 -15.86
#